data_ed5833f05c03651eb162e6ef24735327
#
_entry.id   ed5833f05c03651eb162e6ef24735327
#
_cell.length_a   1.000
_cell.length_b   1.000
_cell.length_c   1.000
_cell.angle_alpha   90.00
_cell.angle_beta   90.00
_cell.angle_gamma   90.00
#
_symmetry.space_group_name_H-M   'P 1'
#
loop_
_entity.id
_entity.type
_entity.pdbx_description
1 polymer ?
#
loop_
_entity_poly.entity_id
_entity_poly.type
_entity_poly.pdbx_seq_one_letter_code
_entity_poly.pdbx_strand_id
1 'polypeptide(L)'
;GPWCIRMKGRIFMTLFALPFFGVGVWMLWSIGMTFSDAWRMQGWEPGPAQLMTAGYETRSGDDSDTYKAYASYSYRYGGRAYTGDRVGLAGSADNIGSYQTDIGNRLGGMLARGEPITVWIDPAMPADSIIDRNIRWGLVGFKSIFLFVFGGIGLGLLVYTWTRPKEKDASLMQHQESPWLLNEAWQTPEIRSGSKAAMWGAWAFAAFWNAISSVTPFIAYGEVVENENYVALVALVFPLVGLGLLTWAVRRTLEWRRFGPAPVTLDPFPGSIGGHVGGTIDLNMPFDSTAKFHVTLTNLHSYVSGSGKNRSRKESAEWQDELVAHAEPG
;
A
#
# COMPACT_ATOMS: atom_id res chain seq x y z
N GLY A 1 -1.50 -37.83 3.87
CA GLY A 1 -1.69 -37.37 5.24
C GLY A 1 -1.93 -35.87 5.30
N PRO A 2 -2.52 -35.34 6.36
CA PRO A 2 -2.92 -33.92 6.48
C PRO A 2 -1.74 -32.92 6.34
N TRP A 3 -0.53 -33.35 6.64
CA TRP A 3 0.70 -32.58 6.45
C TRP A 3 0.99 -32.22 4.98
N CYS A 4 0.75 -33.16 4.08
CA CYS A 4 1.03 -32.98 2.65
C CYS A 4 0.04 -31.98 2.00
N ILE A 5 -1.22 -31.98 2.42
CA ILE A 5 -2.26 -31.07 1.91
C ILE A 5 -1.99 -29.63 2.38
N ARG A 6 -1.56 -29.46 3.64
CA ARG A 6 -1.28 -28.17 4.24
C ARG A 6 -0.02 -27.51 3.66
N MET A 7 1.02 -28.32 3.40
CA MET A 7 2.25 -27.85 2.74
C MET A 7 1.98 -27.44 1.30
N LYS A 8 1.14 -28.19 0.57
CA LYS A 8 0.68 -27.83 -0.78
C LYS A 8 -0.06 -26.46 -0.80
N GLY A 9 -0.91 -26.20 0.19
CA GLY A 9 -1.61 -24.91 0.32
C GLY A 9 -0.66 -23.72 0.57
N ARG A 10 0.36 -23.89 1.44
CA ARG A 10 1.38 -22.84 1.68
C ARG A 10 2.24 -22.60 0.46
N ILE A 11 2.68 -23.66 -0.21
CA ILE A 11 3.45 -23.56 -1.45
C ILE A 11 2.64 -22.84 -2.52
N PHE A 12 1.37 -23.21 -2.70
CA PHE A 12 0.48 -22.56 -3.65
C PHE A 12 0.32 -21.06 -3.36
N MET A 13 0.02 -20.68 -2.10
CA MET A 13 -0.13 -19.28 -1.70
C MET A 13 1.19 -18.50 -1.85
N THR A 14 2.32 -19.11 -1.56
CA THR A 14 3.64 -18.50 -1.78
C THR A 14 3.88 -18.27 -3.27
N LEU A 15 3.65 -19.28 -4.12
CA LEU A 15 3.80 -19.16 -5.57
C LEU A 15 2.84 -18.11 -6.15
N PHE A 16 1.64 -18.00 -5.61
CA PHE A 16 0.68 -16.97 -6.00
C PHE A 16 1.12 -15.55 -5.59
N ALA A 17 1.72 -15.41 -4.40
CA ALA A 17 2.17 -14.11 -3.88
C ALA A 17 3.46 -13.61 -4.56
N LEU A 18 4.34 -14.53 -5.04
CA LEU A 18 5.64 -14.19 -5.62
C LEU A 18 5.58 -13.21 -6.81
N PRO A 19 4.67 -13.34 -7.80
CA PRO A 19 4.57 -12.38 -8.89
C PRO A 19 4.27 -10.96 -8.39
N PHE A 20 3.34 -10.80 -7.45
CA PHE A 20 2.99 -9.53 -6.86
C PHE A 20 4.18 -8.92 -6.09
N PHE A 21 4.81 -9.71 -5.25
CA PHE A 21 6.00 -9.29 -4.51
C PHE A 21 7.15 -8.93 -5.47
N GLY A 22 7.36 -9.73 -6.52
CA GLY A 22 8.38 -9.50 -7.55
C GLY A 22 8.19 -8.16 -8.29
N VAL A 23 6.95 -7.83 -8.65
CA VAL A 23 6.63 -6.51 -9.25
C VAL A 23 6.96 -5.38 -8.26
N GLY A 24 6.62 -5.53 -6.99
CA GLY A 24 6.95 -4.55 -5.95
C GLY A 24 8.46 -4.33 -5.82
N VAL A 25 9.23 -5.41 -5.74
CA VAL A 25 10.71 -5.35 -5.65
C VAL A 25 11.31 -4.69 -6.90
N TRP A 26 10.80 -5.04 -8.08
CA TRP A 26 11.28 -4.43 -9.33
C TRP A 26 10.98 -2.93 -9.41
N MET A 27 9.79 -2.50 -8.98
CA MET A 27 9.44 -1.08 -8.91
C MET A 27 10.34 -0.33 -7.92
N LEU A 28 10.58 -0.90 -6.73
CA LEU A 28 11.49 -0.33 -5.74
C LEU A 28 12.92 -0.18 -6.30
N TRP A 29 13.42 -1.22 -6.95
CA TRP A 29 14.72 -1.19 -7.63
C TRP A 29 14.76 -0.10 -8.71
N SER A 30 13.74 -0.01 -9.56
CA SER A 30 13.66 0.97 -10.65
C SER A 30 13.61 2.43 -10.13
N ILE A 31 12.90 2.66 -9.02
CA ILE A 31 12.87 3.96 -8.34
C ILE A 31 14.26 4.26 -7.75
N GLY A 32 14.86 3.30 -7.05
CA GLY A 32 16.20 3.45 -6.47
C GLY A 32 17.26 3.79 -7.50
N MET A 33 17.22 3.12 -8.67
CA MET A 33 18.12 3.41 -9.79
C MET A 33 17.92 4.82 -10.34
N THR A 34 16.66 5.30 -10.45
CA THR A 34 16.37 6.67 -10.89
C THR A 34 17.00 7.70 -9.95
N PHE A 35 16.89 7.52 -8.64
CA PHE A 35 17.52 8.41 -7.66
C PHE A 35 19.04 8.29 -7.63
N SER A 36 19.58 7.09 -7.75
CA SER A 36 21.03 6.85 -7.81
C SER A 36 21.64 7.52 -9.04
N ASP A 37 21.01 7.38 -10.20
CA ASP A 37 21.46 8.04 -11.43
C ASP A 37 21.37 9.56 -11.31
N ALA A 38 20.25 10.09 -10.83
CA ALA A 38 20.10 11.53 -10.62
C ALA A 38 21.14 12.09 -9.64
N TRP A 39 21.47 11.35 -8.58
CA TRP A 39 22.53 11.73 -7.64
C TRP A 39 23.91 11.75 -8.33
N ARG A 40 24.27 10.66 -9.04
CA ARG A 40 25.54 10.56 -9.75
C ARG A 40 25.73 11.70 -10.75
N MET A 41 24.66 12.06 -11.45
CA MET A 41 24.70 13.11 -12.48
C MET A 41 24.72 14.53 -11.92
N GLN A 42 24.66 14.75 -10.61
CA GLN A 42 24.82 16.08 -10.02
C GLN A 42 26.22 16.67 -10.28
N GLY A 43 27.23 15.81 -10.33
CA GLY A 43 28.59 16.19 -10.62
C GLY A 43 28.95 16.30 -12.13
N TRP A 44 27.96 16.06 -13.02
CA TRP A 44 28.20 16.14 -14.45
C TRP A 44 28.29 17.58 -14.96
N GLU A 45 29.14 17.82 -15.93
CA GLU A 45 29.41 19.14 -16.46
C GLU A 45 28.57 19.45 -17.70
N PRO A 46 28.03 20.67 -17.84
CA PRO A 46 27.26 21.05 -19.02
C PRO A 46 28.24 21.32 -20.18
N GLY A 47 27.91 20.83 -21.35
CA GLY A 47 28.62 21.08 -22.59
C GLY A 47 27.71 21.29 -23.80
N PRO A 48 28.15 22.07 -24.81
CA PRO A 48 27.39 22.23 -26.03
C PRO A 48 27.46 20.98 -26.90
N ALA A 49 26.33 20.60 -27.52
CA ALA A 49 26.23 19.48 -28.45
C ALA A 49 25.41 19.86 -29.68
N GLN A 50 25.66 19.17 -30.79
CA GLN A 50 24.94 19.31 -32.04
C GLN A 50 24.06 18.07 -32.24
N LEU A 51 22.78 18.27 -32.48
CA LEU A 51 21.84 17.20 -32.82
C LEU A 51 22.12 16.65 -34.23
N MET A 52 22.12 15.34 -34.34
CA MET A 52 22.17 14.62 -35.63
C MET A 52 20.81 14.07 -35.98
N THR A 53 20.09 13.51 -35.04
CA THR A 53 18.71 13.06 -35.16
C THR A 53 17.95 13.39 -33.90
N ALA A 54 16.66 13.71 -34.01
CA ALA A 54 15.82 13.95 -32.82
C ALA A 54 14.33 13.83 -33.20
N GLY A 55 13.52 13.41 -32.25
CA GLY A 55 12.08 13.28 -32.39
C GLY A 55 11.49 12.38 -31.33
N TYR A 56 10.31 11.86 -31.59
CA TYR A 56 9.72 10.78 -30.79
C TYR A 56 9.13 9.71 -31.70
N GLU A 57 9.15 8.48 -31.20
CA GLU A 57 8.51 7.32 -31.83
C GLU A 57 7.21 7.03 -31.09
N THR A 58 6.15 6.72 -31.86
CA THR A 58 4.89 6.20 -31.35
C THR A 58 4.91 4.68 -31.49
N ARG A 59 4.65 3.98 -30.40
CA ARG A 59 4.43 2.53 -30.40
C ARG A 59 2.98 2.27 -30.07
N SER A 60 2.23 1.87 -31.10
CA SER A 60 0.81 1.53 -30.95
C SER A 60 0.67 0.21 -30.18
N GLY A 61 -0.13 0.23 -29.13
CA GLY A 61 -0.58 -0.94 -28.37
C GLY A 61 -2.07 -1.17 -28.59
N ASP A 62 -2.56 -2.35 -28.18
CA ASP A 62 -3.97 -2.72 -28.35
C ASP A 62 -4.91 -1.78 -27.56
N ASP A 63 -4.47 -1.27 -26.41
CA ASP A 63 -5.28 -0.42 -25.52
C ASP A 63 -4.85 1.05 -25.49
N SER A 64 -3.57 1.34 -25.75
CA SER A 64 -3.05 2.72 -25.75
C SER A 64 -1.69 2.82 -26.44
N ASP A 65 -1.42 3.99 -27.03
CA ASP A 65 -0.13 4.32 -27.59
C ASP A 65 0.88 4.67 -26.50
N THR A 66 2.14 4.29 -26.71
CA THR A 66 3.27 4.72 -25.88
C THR A 66 4.25 5.51 -26.74
N TYR A 67 4.92 6.47 -26.11
CA TYR A 67 5.82 7.38 -26.79
C TYR A 67 7.24 7.22 -26.25
N LYS A 68 8.23 7.37 -27.12
CA LYS A 68 9.64 7.37 -26.74
C LYS A 68 10.38 8.47 -27.49
N ALA A 69 10.86 9.46 -26.75
CA ALA A 69 11.75 10.44 -27.32
C ALA A 69 13.11 9.80 -27.66
N TYR A 70 13.66 10.18 -28.78
CA TYR A 70 15.00 9.79 -29.22
C TYR A 70 15.78 11.01 -29.69
N ALA A 71 17.08 10.96 -29.48
CA ALA A 71 18.03 11.91 -30.06
C ALA A 71 19.37 11.22 -30.26
N SER A 72 20.11 11.68 -31.27
CA SER A 72 21.53 11.38 -31.42
C SER A 72 22.25 12.72 -31.56
N TYR A 73 23.33 12.89 -30.83
CA TYR A 73 24.04 14.15 -30.78
C TYR A 73 25.55 13.95 -30.69
N SER A 74 26.34 14.92 -31.20
CA SER A 74 27.78 14.95 -31.11
C SER A 74 28.25 16.13 -30.23
N TYR A 75 29.26 15.91 -29.45
CA TYR A 75 29.85 16.92 -28.59
C TYR A 75 31.38 16.74 -28.48
N ARG A 76 32.05 17.76 -27.95
CA ARG A 76 33.48 17.71 -27.67
C ARG A 76 33.75 17.91 -26.18
N TYR A 77 34.62 17.06 -25.64
CA TYR A 77 35.08 17.18 -24.26
C TYR A 77 36.58 16.88 -24.18
N GLY A 78 37.37 17.74 -23.52
CA GLY A 78 38.83 17.57 -23.44
C GLY A 78 39.51 17.47 -24.80
N GLY A 79 38.99 18.15 -25.83
CA GLY A 79 39.55 18.14 -27.19
C GLY A 79 39.16 16.92 -28.05
N ARG A 80 38.48 15.92 -27.50
CA ARG A 80 38.02 14.74 -28.23
C ARG A 80 36.52 14.84 -28.58
N ALA A 81 36.12 14.25 -29.72
CA ALA A 81 34.75 14.17 -30.15
C ALA A 81 34.09 12.89 -29.60
N TYR A 82 32.86 13.02 -29.14
CA TYR A 82 32.01 11.96 -28.63
C TYR A 82 30.61 12.05 -29.24
N THR A 83 29.89 10.97 -29.20
CA THR A 83 28.45 10.90 -29.58
C THR A 83 27.63 10.35 -28.42
N GLY A 84 26.42 10.82 -28.25
CA GLY A 84 25.48 10.34 -27.25
C GLY A 84 24.08 10.16 -27.83
N ASP A 85 23.27 9.38 -27.16
CA ASP A 85 21.88 9.08 -27.55
C ASP A 85 20.90 9.10 -26.36
N ARG A 86 21.39 9.39 -25.15
CA ARG A 86 20.56 9.37 -23.94
C ARG A 86 19.81 10.70 -23.78
N VAL A 87 18.47 10.62 -23.91
CA VAL A 87 17.60 11.79 -23.77
C VAL A 87 17.30 12.10 -22.31
N GLY A 88 16.86 11.11 -21.53
CA GLY A 88 16.44 11.29 -20.14
C GLY A 88 16.84 10.12 -19.26
N LEU A 89 16.56 10.23 -17.95
CA LEU A 89 16.86 9.19 -16.96
C LEU A 89 16.17 7.85 -17.25
N ALA A 90 14.92 7.90 -17.74
CA ALA A 90 14.17 6.72 -18.14
C ALA A 90 14.29 6.49 -19.64
N GLY A 91 14.93 5.39 -20.05
CA GLY A 91 15.15 5.06 -21.46
C GLY A 91 13.99 4.29 -22.13
N SER A 92 12.91 3.96 -21.41
CA SER A 92 11.77 3.20 -21.93
C SER A 92 10.69 4.10 -22.53
N ALA A 93 9.92 3.54 -23.50
CA ALA A 93 8.69 4.16 -23.96
C ALA A 93 7.64 4.15 -22.83
N ASP A 94 6.88 5.21 -22.71
CA ASP A 94 5.78 5.34 -21.76
C ASP A 94 4.71 6.32 -22.27
N ASN A 95 3.54 6.33 -21.61
CA ASN A 95 2.45 7.27 -21.86
C ASN A 95 2.08 8.06 -20.60
N ILE A 96 3.04 8.22 -19.67
CA ILE A 96 2.83 8.91 -18.41
C ILE A 96 3.17 10.39 -18.58
N GLY A 97 2.11 11.21 -18.70
CA GLY A 97 2.23 12.63 -19.03
C GLY A 97 2.70 12.85 -20.48
N SER A 98 2.99 14.10 -20.80
CA SER A 98 3.41 14.54 -22.15
C SER A 98 4.93 14.58 -22.36
N TYR A 99 5.74 14.22 -21.35
CA TYR A 99 7.20 14.37 -21.37
C TYR A 99 7.86 13.86 -22.65
N GLN A 100 7.50 12.65 -23.10
CA GLN A 100 8.15 12.02 -24.27
C GLN A 100 7.87 12.79 -25.56
N THR A 101 6.64 13.22 -25.74
CA THR A 101 6.22 13.99 -26.92
C THR A 101 6.78 15.41 -26.88
N ASP A 102 6.76 16.06 -25.73
CA ASP A 102 7.22 17.44 -25.56
C ASP A 102 8.71 17.58 -25.78
N ILE A 103 9.52 16.71 -25.13
CA ILE A 103 10.96 16.72 -25.31
C ILE A 103 11.34 16.32 -26.73
N GLY A 104 10.65 15.33 -27.34
CA GLY A 104 10.85 14.92 -28.73
C GLY A 104 10.56 16.04 -29.72
N ASN A 105 9.43 16.73 -29.55
CA ASN A 105 9.05 17.90 -30.38
C ASN A 105 10.03 19.05 -30.22
N ARG A 106 10.44 19.37 -28.98
CA ARG A 106 11.40 20.42 -28.70
C ARG A 106 12.75 20.13 -29.38
N LEU A 107 13.29 18.92 -29.21
CA LEU A 107 14.56 18.53 -29.81
C LEU A 107 14.47 18.47 -31.35
N GLY A 108 13.37 17.97 -31.90
CA GLY A 108 13.12 17.98 -33.34
C GLY A 108 13.06 19.41 -33.93
N GLY A 109 12.42 20.33 -33.21
CA GLY A 109 12.41 21.76 -33.59
C GLY A 109 13.81 22.41 -33.54
N MET A 110 14.62 22.11 -32.53
CA MET A 110 15.99 22.60 -32.40
C MET A 110 16.88 22.03 -33.52
N LEU A 111 16.71 20.74 -33.87
CA LEU A 111 17.40 20.11 -34.97
C LEU A 111 17.07 20.81 -36.32
N ALA A 112 15.77 21.09 -36.56
CA ALA A 112 15.34 21.77 -37.78
C ALA A 112 15.91 23.19 -37.91
N ARG A 113 16.16 23.88 -36.79
CA ARG A 113 16.76 25.22 -36.79
C ARG A 113 18.31 25.20 -36.73
N GLY A 114 18.92 24.02 -36.59
CA GLY A 114 20.37 23.89 -36.41
C GLY A 114 20.89 24.46 -35.09
N GLU A 115 20.04 24.56 -34.10
CA GLU A 115 20.38 25.11 -32.78
C GLU A 115 21.18 24.12 -31.95
N PRO A 116 22.25 24.55 -31.27
CA PRO A 116 22.99 23.68 -30.35
C PRO A 116 22.15 23.41 -29.10
N ILE A 117 22.33 22.21 -28.53
CA ILE A 117 21.73 21.82 -27.27
C ILE A 117 22.79 21.78 -26.17
N THR A 118 22.36 21.85 -24.90
CA THR A 118 23.21 21.57 -23.76
C THR A 118 23.03 20.11 -23.35
N VAL A 119 24.15 19.40 -23.19
CA VAL A 119 24.19 18.04 -22.66
C VAL A 119 25.03 18.02 -21.38
N TRP A 120 24.69 17.11 -20.49
CA TRP A 120 25.45 16.87 -19.25
C TRP A 120 26.41 15.71 -19.49
N ILE A 121 27.70 15.91 -19.23
CA ILE A 121 28.78 14.99 -19.56
C ILE A 121 29.42 14.51 -18.27
N ASP A 122 29.65 13.20 -18.15
CA ASP A 122 30.40 12.64 -17.03
C ASP A 122 31.92 13.02 -17.17
N PRO A 123 32.50 13.83 -16.27
CA PRO A 123 33.89 14.17 -16.38
C PRO A 123 34.86 12.98 -16.17
N ALA A 124 34.39 11.91 -15.48
CA ALA A 124 35.17 10.70 -15.28
C ALA A 124 35.10 9.75 -16.48
N MET A 125 33.96 9.73 -17.18
CA MET A 125 33.72 8.94 -18.39
C MET A 125 33.05 9.79 -19.48
N PRO A 126 33.81 10.59 -20.23
CA PRO A 126 33.25 11.55 -21.18
C PRO A 126 32.42 10.95 -22.35
N ALA A 127 32.42 9.65 -22.50
CA ALA A 127 31.51 8.95 -23.42
C ALA A 127 30.07 8.90 -22.92
N ASP A 128 29.87 9.04 -21.59
CA ASP A 128 28.55 9.07 -20.97
C ASP A 128 28.02 10.50 -20.89
N SER A 129 26.86 10.71 -21.50
CA SER A 129 26.21 12.02 -21.51
C SER A 129 24.69 11.87 -21.54
N ILE A 130 23.98 12.93 -21.16
CA ILE A 130 22.52 12.96 -21.12
C ILE A 130 22.01 14.38 -21.44
N ILE A 131 20.87 14.47 -22.14
CA ILE A 131 20.24 15.76 -22.43
C ILE A 131 19.49 16.29 -21.21
N ASP A 132 18.63 15.47 -20.60
CA ASP A 132 17.80 15.85 -19.45
C ASP A 132 18.05 14.90 -18.27
N ARG A 133 18.63 15.44 -17.19
CA ARG A 133 18.92 14.73 -15.93
C ARG A 133 17.84 14.91 -14.86
N ASN A 134 16.74 15.58 -15.19
CA ASN A 134 15.68 15.83 -14.22
C ASN A 134 14.89 14.56 -13.91
N ILE A 135 14.48 14.45 -12.63
CA ILE A 135 13.62 13.36 -12.20
C ILE A 135 12.19 13.63 -12.69
N ARG A 136 11.62 12.69 -13.40
CA ARG A 136 10.21 12.70 -13.82
C ARG A 136 9.34 12.22 -12.66
N TRP A 137 8.88 13.18 -11.84
CA TRP A 137 8.09 12.88 -10.63
C TRP A 137 6.80 12.12 -10.92
N GLY A 138 6.11 12.40 -12.04
CA GLY A 138 4.92 11.67 -12.47
C GLY A 138 5.21 10.17 -12.68
N LEU A 139 6.35 9.85 -13.32
CA LEU A 139 6.78 8.46 -13.53
C LEU A 139 7.18 7.78 -12.21
N VAL A 140 7.89 8.48 -11.32
CA VAL A 140 8.22 7.98 -9.97
C VAL A 140 6.95 7.71 -9.18
N GLY A 141 6.00 8.63 -9.23
CA GLY A 141 4.71 8.47 -8.59
C GLY A 141 3.94 7.26 -9.08
N PHE A 142 3.83 7.10 -10.39
CA PHE A 142 3.20 5.92 -11.01
C PHE A 142 3.86 4.62 -10.53
N LYS A 143 5.19 4.54 -10.56
CA LYS A 143 5.94 3.38 -10.04
C LYS A 143 5.70 3.15 -8.55
N SER A 144 5.55 4.21 -7.76
CA SER A 144 5.30 4.12 -6.32
C SER A 144 3.91 3.52 -6.03
N ILE A 145 2.88 3.85 -6.82
CA ILE A 145 1.56 3.22 -6.70
C ILE A 145 1.68 1.70 -6.90
N PHE A 146 2.37 1.27 -7.95
CA PHE A 146 2.59 -0.16 -8.20
C PHE A 146 3.38 -0.84 -7.09
N LEU A 147 4.42 -0.18 -6.57
CA LEU A 147 5.19 -0.66 -5.43
C LEU A 147 4.29 -0.93 -4.21
N PHE A 148 3.47 0.04 -3.82
CA PHE A 148 2.63 -0.09 -2.63
C PHE A 148 1.48 -1.07 -2.82
N VAL A 149 0.84 -1.09 -3.98
CA VAL A 149 -0.27 -2.01 -4.27
C VAL A 149 0.25 -3.43 -4.41
N PHE A 150 1.12 -3.68 -5.36
CA PHE A 150 1.59 -5.04 -5.65
C PHE A 150 2.57 -5.54 -4.60
N GLY A 151 3.55 -4.72 -4.21
CA GLY A 151 4.50 -5.07 -3.17
C GLY A 151 3.83 -5.27 -1.82
N GLY A 152 2.88 -4.42 -1.45
CA GLY A 152 2.09 -4.52 -0.22
C GLY A 152 1.22 -5.76 -0.19
N ILE A 153 0.49 -6.06 -1.26
CA ILE A 153 -0.33 -7.29 -1.39
C ILE A 153 0.58 -8.52 -1.34
N GLY A 154 1.66 -8.55 -2.14
CA GLY A 154 2.59 -9.67 -2.20
C GLY A 154 3.24 -9.96 -0.85
N LEU A 155 3.76 -8.92 -0.18
CA LEU A 155 4.35 -9.03 1.16
C LEU A 155 3.31 -9.46 2.20
N GLY A 156 2.12 -8.85 2.18
CA GLY A 156 1.04 -9.19 3.09
C GLY A 156 0.61 -10.66 2.98
N LEU A 157 0.48 -11.19 1.76
CA LEU A 157 0.16 -12.60 1.52
C LEU A 157 1.28 -13.53 1.99
N LEU A 158 2.55 -13.16 1.77
CA LEU A 158 3.70 -13.94 2.25
C LEU A 158 3.72 -13.97 3.78
N VAL A 159 3.65 -12.81 4.44
CA VAL A 159 3.62 -12.72 5.90
C VAL A 159 2.46 -13.53 6.45
N TYR A 160 1.24 -13.34 5.94
CA TYR A 160 0.06 -14.09 6.37
C TYR A 160 0.24 -15.62 6.24
N THR A 161 0.82 -16.08 5.12
CA THR A 161 1.03 -17.51 4.86
C THR A 161 2.00 -18.14 5.86
N TRP A 162 3.04 -17.40 6.26
CA TRP A 162 4.11 -17.93 7.10
C TRP A 162 3.94 -17.62 8.60
N THR A 163 3.19 -16.58 8.97
CA THR A 163 2.95 -16.21 10.39
C THR A 163 1.72 -16.87 11.00
N ARG A 164 0.86 -17.52 10.19
CA ARG A 164 -0.27 -18.25 10.76
C ARG A 164 0.20 -19.29 11.77
N PRO A 165 -0.33 -19.27 13.04
CA PRO A 165 0.00 -20.24 14.05
C PRO A 165 -0.25 -21.65 13.54
N LYS A 166 0.57 -22.60 13.98
CA LYS A 166 0.32 -24.02 13.78
C LYS A 166 -0.90 -24.42 14.61
N GLU A 167 -2.08 -24.35 14.02
CA GLU A 167 -3.32 -24.63 14.74
C GLU A 167 -3.67 -26.10 14.83
N LYS A 168 -3.91 -26.59 16.02
CA LYS A 168 -5.04 -27.36 16.50
C LYS A 168 -5.19 -28.86 16.18
N ASP A 169 -4.37 -29.50 15.34
CA ASP A 169 -4.61 -30.97 15.13
C ASP A 169 -4.17 -31.83 16.32
N ALA A 170 -3.20 -31.37 17.11
CA ALA A 170 -2.76 -32.08 18.32
C ALA A 170 -3.73 -31.85 19.50
N SER A 171 -4.39 -30.68 19.55
CA SER A 171 -5.35 -30.36 20.62
C SER A 171 -6.71 -31.05 20.40
N LEU A 172 -7.08 -31.38 19.14
CA LEU A 172 -8.30 -32.13 18.85
C LEU A 172 -8.34 -33.51 19.49
N MET A 173 -7.20 -34.20 19.56
CA MET A 173 -7.12 -35.51 20.23
C MET A 173 -7.08 -35.41 21.77
N GLN A 174 -6.61 -34.31 22.30
CA GLN A 174 -6.45 -34.11 23.74
C GLN A 174 -7.72 -33.59 24.43
N HIS A 175 -8.67 -33.00 23.69
CA HIS A 175 -9.88 -32.38 24.22
C HIS A 175 -11.16 -33.02 23.69
N GLN A 176 -11.17 -34.34 23.48
CA GLN A 176 -12.32 -35.08 22.94
C GLN A 176 -13.55 -34.98 23.86
N GLU A 177 -13.36 -34.84 25.16
CA GLU A 177 -14.43 -34.68 26.16
C GLU A 177 -14.86 -33.22 26.38
N SER A 178 -14.08 -32.25 25.89
CA SER A 178 -14.35 -30.82 26.08
C SER A 178 -14.05 -30.02 24.81
N PRO A 179 -14.87 -30.16 23.75
CA PRO A 179 -14.62 -29.55 22.45
C PRO A 179 -14.51 -28.03 22.44
N TRP A 180 -15.13 -27.34 23.41
CA TRP A 180 -15.05 -25.88 23.56
C TRP A 180 -13.66 -25.40 23.93
N LEU A 181 -12.84 -26.21 24.61
CA LEU A 181 -11.44 -25.87 24.92
C LEU A 181 -10.52 -25.85 23.70
N LEU A 182 -11.01 -26.27 22.52
CA LEU A 182 -10.29 -26.14 21.25
C LEU A 182 -10.19 -24.69 20.80
N ASN A 183 -11.04 -23.82 21.30
CA ASN A 183 -10.96 -22.40 21.04
C ASN A 183 -10.21 -21.70 22.20
N GLU A 184 -9.00 -21.19 21.94
CA GLU A 184 -8.19 -20.50 22.95
C GLU A 184 -8.95 -19.36 23.65
N ALA A 185 -9.86 -18.69 22.92
CA ALA A 185 -10.71 -17.64 23.48
C ALA A 185 -11.72 -18.17 24.53
N TRP A 186 -11.96 -19.48 24.58
CA TRP A 186 -12.89 -20.13 25.51
C TRP A 186 -12.22 -20.90 26.63
N GLN A 187 -10.87 -20.85 26.69
CA GLN A 187 -10.09 -21.52 27.73
C GLN A 187 -9.99 -20.70 29.02
N THR A 188 -10.22 -19.40 28.93
CA THR A 188 -10.14 -18.47 30.04
C THR A 188 -11.45 -17.70 30.20
N PRO A 189 -11.80 -17.32 31.45
CA PRO A 189 -12.99 -16.50 31.69
C PRO A 189 -12.87 -15.08 31.14
N GLU A 190 -11.65 -14.66 30.78
CA GLU A 190 -11.35 -13.31 30.31
C GLU A 190 -11.57 -13.17 28.79
N ILE A 191 -12.49 -12.31 28.39
CA ILE A 191 -12.74 -11.93 26.99
C ILE A 191 -12.11 -10.56 26.75
N ARG A 192 -11.14 -10.51 25.85
CA ARG A 192 -10.45 -9.26 25.49
C ARG A 192 -11.08 -8.58 24.29
N SER A 193 -11.22 -7.27 24.38
CA SER A 193 -11.69 -6.43 23.28
C SER A 193 -10.73 -6.46 22.09
N GLY A 194 -11.29 -6.50 20.86
CA GLY A 194 -10.54 -6.36 19.60
C GLY A 194 -10.08 -4.92 19.30
N SER A 195 -10.27 -3.97 20.20
CA SER A 195 -10.02 -2.54 20.00
C SER A 195 -8.58 -2.21 19.58
N LYS A 196 -7.57 -2.92 20.13
CA LYS A 196 -6.16 -2.77 19.74
C LYS A 196 -5.91 -3.19 18.29
N ALA A 197 -6.49 -4.31 17.87
CA ALA A 197 -6.37 -4.78 16.48
C ALA A 197 -7.08 -3.83 15.52
N ALA A 198 -8.28 -3.32 15.90
CA ALA A 198 -9.01 -2.33 15.11
C ALA A 198 -8.24 -1.00 14.98
N MET A 199 -7.56 -0.54 16.06
CA MET A 199 -6.69 0.64 16.01
C MET A 199 -5.54 0.45 15.02
N TRP A 200 -4.81 -0.66 15.09
CA TRP A 200 -3.72 -0.93 14.16
C TRP A 200 -4.20 -1.12 12.73
N GLY A 201 -5.38 -1.73 12.54
CA GLY A 201 -6.03 -1.83 11.23
C GLY A 201 -6.36 -0.46 10.64
N ALA A 202 -6.86 0.47 11.46
CA ALA A 202 -7.13 1.85 11.06
C ALA A 202 -5.85 2.57 10.62
N TRP A 203 -4.75 2.44 11.37
CA TRP A 203 -3.46 3.02 11.00
C TRP A 203 -2.88 2.40 9.73
N ALA A 204 -2.93 1.08 9.59
CA ALA A 204 -2.44 0.40 8.39
C ALA A 204 -3.21 0.87 7.14
N PHE A 205 -4.54 0.96 7.23
CA PHE A 205 -5.37 1.43 6.13
C PHE A 205 -5.15 2.92 5.81
N ALA A 206 -5.06 3.78 6.84
CA ALA A 206 -4.76 5.19 6.65
C ALA A 206 -3.38 5.42 6.02
N ALA A 207 -2.35 4.69 6.47
CA ALA A 207 -1.01 4.76 5.92
C ALA A 207 -0.98 4.31 4.44
N PHE A 208 -1.62 3.18 4.14
CA PHE A 208 -1.73 2.65 2.79
C PHE A 208 -2.42 3.63 1.83
N TRP A 209 -3.60 4.16 2.24
CA TRP A 209 -4.34 5.13 1.44
C TRP A 209 -3.55 6.41 1.19
N ASN A 210 -2.92 6.97 2.24
CA ASN A 210 -2.14 8.20 2.12
C ASN A 210 -0.87 7.99 1.28
N ALA A 211 -0.23 6.83 1.36
CA ALA A 211 0.91 6.50 0.50
C ALA A 211 0.53 6.55 -0.99
N ILE A 212 -0.60 5.94 -1.37
CA ILE A 212 -1.08 5.96 -2.76
C ILE A 212 -1.53 7.37 -3.16
N SER A 213 -2.31 8.04 -2.33
CA SER A 213 -2.89 9.36 -2.66
C SER A 213 -1.90 10.50 -2.59
N SER A 214 -0.71 10.32 -1.97
CA SER A 214 0.32 11.36 -1.88
C SER A 214 0.85 11.86 -3.24
N VAL A 215 0.67 11.07 -4.28
CA VAL A 215 1.12 11.39 -5.64
C VAL A 215 0.12 12.30 -6.38
N THR A 216 -1.16 12.22 -6.03
CA THR A 216 -2.22 12.92 -6.75
C THR A 216 -2.08 14.46 -6.76
N PRO A 217 -1.62 15.15 -5.68
CA PRO A 217 -1.38 16.59 -5.71
C PRO A 217 -0.33 17.01 -6.74
N PHE A 218 0.73 16.22 -6.91
CA PHE A 218 1.80 16.52 -7.88
C PHE A 218 1.31 16.36 -9.32
N ILE A 219 0.52 15.31 -9.58
CA ILE A 219 -0.10 15.09 -10.90
C ILE A 219 -1.10 16.21 -11.19
N ALA A 220 -1.98 16.54 -10.24
CA ALA A 220 -2.97 17.61 -10.40
C ALA A 220 -2.31 18.97 -10.63
N TYR A 221 -1.21 19.27 -9.93
CA TYR A 221 -0.45 20.51 -10.12
C TYR A 221 0.13 20.59 -11.55
N GLY A 222 0.77 19.53 -12.04
CA GLY A 222 1.31 19.48 -13.40
C GLY A 222 0.22 19.69 -14.45
N GLU A 223 -0.91 18.98 -14.33
CA GLU A 223 -2.04 19.10 -15.25
C GLU A 223 -2.66 20.49 -15.28
N VAL A 224 -2.75 21.15 -14.14
CA VAL A 224 -3.30 22.54 -14.05
C VAL A 224 -2.33 23.56 -14.64
N VAL A 225 -1.03 23.45 -14.32
CA VAL A 225 -0.04 24.46 -14.70
C VAL A 225 0.41 24.30 -16.15
N GLU A 226 0.58 23.04 -16.63
CA GLU A 226 1.12 22.76 -17.97
C GLU A 226 0.02 22.64 -19.04
N ASN A 227 -1.15 22.07 -18.65
CA ASN A 227 -2.22 21.73 -19.61
C ASN A 227 -3.51 22.54 -19.41
N GLU A 228 -3.54 23.49 -18.44
CA GLU A 228 -4.74 24.25 -18.04
C GLU A 228 -5.96 23.37 -17.72
N ASN A 229 -5.70 22.09 -17.32
CA ASN A 229 -6.74 21.10 -17.06
C ASN A 229 -7.21 21.15 -15.59
N TYR A 230 -8.18 22.03 -15.30
CA TYR A 230 -8.74 22.19 -13.96
C TYR A 230 -9.54 20.98 -13.46
N VAL A 231 -9.97 20.09 -14.35
CA VAL A 231 -10.66 18.85 -13.95
C VAL A 231 -9.74 17.93 -13.11
N ALA A 232 -8.42 18.04 -13.30
CA ALA A 232 -7.43 17.33 -12.51
C ALA A 232 -7.51 17.66 -11.00
N LEU A 233 -8.07 18.80 -10.61
CA LEU A 233 -8.29 19.17 -9.19
C LEU A 233 -9.24 18.21 -8.48
N VAL A 234 -10.11 17.49 -9.19
CA VAL A 234 -10.98 16.46 -8.62
C VAL A 234 -10.15 15.33 -7.97
N ALA A 235 -8.95 15.08 -8.47
CA ALA A 235 -8.03 14.09 -7.89
C ALA A 235 -7.60 14.46 -6.46
N LEU A 236 -7.69 15.72 -6.03
CA LEU A 236 -7.41 16.14 -4.66
C LEU A 236 -8.40 15.61 -3.63
N VAL A 237 -9.53 15.05 -4.06
CA VAL A 237 -10.46 14.33 -3.17
C VAL A 237 -9.75 13.14 -2.51
N PHE A 238 -8.83 12.46 -3.20
CA PHE A 238 -8.12 11.31 -2.64
C PHE A 238 -7.28 11.64 -1.40
N PRO A 239 -6.39 12.66 -1.40
CA PRO A 239 -5.69 13.07 -0.18
C PRO A 239 -6.63 13.66 0.90
N LEU A 240 -7.75 14.28 0.54
CA LEU A 240 -8.75 14.71 1.52
C LEU A 240 -9.38 13.54 2.26
N VAL A 241 -9.73 12.46 1.55
CA VAL A 241 -10.16 11.20 2.16
C VAL A 241 -9.05 10.65 3.06
N GLY A 242 -7.79 10.75 2.62
CA GLY A 242 -6.63 10.34 3.41
C GLY A 242 -6.53 11.07 4.75
N LEU A 243 -6.77 12.38 4.80
CA LEU A 243 -6.84 13.16 6.05
C LEU A 243 -7.99 12.70 6.95
N GLY A 244 -9.15 12.38 6.37
CA GLY A 244 -10.29 11.78 7.09
C GLY A 244 -9.92 10.45 7.74
N LEU A 245 -9.22 9.58 7.02
CA LEU A 245 -8.75 8.30 7.54
C LEU A 245 -7.70 8.46 8.66
N LEU A 246 -6.80 9.42 8.55
CA LEU A 246 -5.86 9.75 9.65
C LEU A 246 -6.61 10.22 10.89
N THR A 247 -7.59 11.10 10.73
CA THR A 247 -8.45 11.55 11.84
C THR A 247 -9.17 10.38 12.50
N TRP A 248 -9.69 9.46 11.71
CA TRP A 248 -10.32 8.24 12.20
C TRP A 248 -9.33 7.34 12.97
N ALA A 249 -8.12 7.13 12.46
CA ALA A 249 -7.08 6.36 13.13
C ALA A 249 -6.65 6.99 14.47
N VAL A 250 -6.52 8.33 14.51
CA VAL A 250 -6.25 9.07 15.75
C VAL A 250 -7.37 8.88 16.76
N ARG A 251 -8.64 9.01 16.35
CA ARG A 251 -9.81 8.77 17.23
C ARG A 251 -9.79 7.36 17.82
N ARG A 252 -9.52 6.32 17.00
CA ARG A 252 -9.39 4.94 17.47
C ARG A 252 -8.25 4.77 18.50
N THR A 253 -7.17 5.51 18.31
CA THR A 253 -6.05 5.50 19.26
C THR A 253 -6.44 6.17 20.58
N LEU A 254 -7.15 7.30 20.54
CA LEU A 254 -7.61 7.99 21.74
C LEU A 254 -8.65 7.15 22.50
N GLU A 255 -9.57 6.49 21.80
CA GLU A 255 -10.52 5.54 22.39
C GLU A 255 -9.79 4.40 23.10
N TRP A 256 -8.81 3.77 22.42
CA TRP A 256 -8.02 2.72 23.02
C TRP A 256 -7.19 3.19 24.21
N ARG A 257 -6.61 4.38 24.16
CA ARG A 257 -5.86 4.96 25.28
C ARG A 257 -6.75 5.27 26.48
N ARG A 258 -7.99 5.71 26.23
CA ARG A 258 -8.94 6.09 27.29
C ARG A 258 -9.53 4.87 27.99
N PHE A 259 -9.97 3.86 27.24
CA PHE A 259 -10.70 2.72 27.79
C PHE A 259 -9.83 1.47 27.96
N GLY A 260 -8.66 1.44 27.36
CA GLY A 260 -7.75 0.30 27.39
C GLY A 260 -8.32 -0.95 26.73
N PRO A 261 -7.85 -2.16 27.13
CA PRO A 261 -8.33 -3.43 26.58
C PRO A 261 -9.73 -3.79 27.07
N ALA A 262 -10.26 -3.14 28.12
CA ALA A 262 -11.55 -3.38 28.75
C ALA A 262 -11.92 -4.88 28.79
N PRO A 263 -11.16 -5.72 29.51
CA PRO A 263 -11.43 -7.15 29.59
C PRO A 263 -12.76 -7.41 30.29
N VAL A 264 -13.53 -8.35 29.77
CA VAL A 264 -14.74 -8.88 30.41
C VAL A 264 -14.37 -10.21 31.07
N THR A 265 -14.48 -10.30 32.38
CA THR A 265 -14.30 -11.55 33.10
C THR A 265 -15.67 -12.17 33.37
N LEU A 266 -15.90 -13.35 32.79
CA LEU A 266 -17.18 -14.07 32.88
C LEU A 266 -17.32 -14.73 34.26
N ASP A 267 -18.50 -14.61 34.85
CA ASP A 267 -18.94 -15.31 36.07
C ASP A 267 -20.44 -15.66 35.93
N PRO A 268 -20.82 -16.94 35.92
CA PRO A 268 -20.00 -18.15 36.07
C PRO A 268 -19.20 -18.51 34.79
N PHE A 269 -18.05 -19.16 35.04
CA PHE A 269 -17.24 -19.73 33.96
C PHE A 269 -16.82 -21.18 34.30
N PRO A 270 -17.00 -22.16 33.39
CA PRO A 270 -17.82 -22.06 32.15
C PRO A 270 -19.29 -21.89 32.48
N GLY A 271 -20.01 -21.14 31.61
CA GLY A 271 -21.46 -21.02 31.70
C GLY A 271 -22.16 -22.36 31.43
N SER A 272 -23.34 -22.56 32.01
CA SER A 272 -24.17 -23.76 31.79
C SER A 272 -25.36 -23.43 30.88
N ILE A 273 -25.78 -24.42 30.08
CA ILE A 273 -26.97 -24.29 29.23
C ILE A 273 -28.21 -24.07 30.13
N GLY A 274 -28.97 -23.00 29.87
CA GLY A 274 -30.10 -22.59 30.69
C GLY A 274 -29.75 -21.83 31.95
N GLY A 275 -28.47 -21.58 32.22
CA GLY A 275 -27.99 -20.72 33.28
C GLY A 275 -27.97 -19.23 32.91
N HIS A 276 -27.56 -18.39 33.86
CA HIS A 276 -27.37 -16.97 33.58
C HIS A 276 -25.94 -16.69 33.09
N VAL A 277 -25.80 -15.55 32.38
CA VAL A 277 -24.53 -15.00 31.96
C VAL A 277 -24.29 -13.71 32.74
N GLY A 278 -23.15 -13.63 33.42
CA GLY A 278 -22.72 -12.45 34.17
C GLY A 278 -21.23 -12.23 34.01
N GLY A 279 -20.75 -11.15 34.57
CA GLY A 279 -19.32 -10.85 34.54
C GLY A 279 -19.01 -9.44 34.99
N THR A 280 -17.72 -9.17 35.13
CA THR A 280 -17.16 -7.86 35.45
C THR A 280 -16.37 -7.31 34.25
N ILE A 281 -16.40 -6.01 34.08
CA ILE A 281 -15.65 -5.30 33.06
C ILE A 281 -14.68 -4.34 33.75
N ASP A 282 -13.39 -4.56 33.58
CA ASP A 282 -12.37 -3.66 34.14
C ASP A 282 -12.10 -2.52 33.16
N LEU A 283 -12.42 -1.30 33.57
CA LEU A 283 -12.23 -0.08 32.78
C LEU A 283 -11.06 0.72 33.34
N ASN A 284 -10.10 1.06 32.51
CA ASN A 284 -8.99 1.93 32.86
C ASN A 284 -9.39 3.42 32.80
N MET A 285 -10.31 3.83 33.68
CA MET A 285 -10.79 5.19 33.78
C MET A 285 -11.01 5.59 35.26
N PRO A 286 -10.92 6.90 35.58
CA PRO A 286 -11.24 7.36 36.92
C PRO A 286 -12.65 6.94 37.35
N PHE A 287 -12.81 6.52 38.56
CA PHE A 287 -14.11 6.14 39.13
C PHE A 287 -15.07 7.34 39.13
N ASP A 288 -16.26 7.12 38.57
CA ASP A 288 -17.37 8.08 38.58
C ASP A 288 -18.64 7.34 39.01
N SER A 289 -19.15 7.62 40.19
CA SER A 289 -20.37 7.00 40.72
C SER A 289 -21.64 7.34 39.96
N THR A 290 -21.59 8.38 39.09
CA THR A 290 -22.72 8.79 38.25
C THR A 290 -22.69 8.16 36.85
N ALA A 291 -21.60 7.50 36.50
CA ALA A 291 -21.44 6.87 35.22
C ALA A 291 -22.40 5.70 35.05
N LYS A 292 -23.12 5.68 33.93
CA LYS A 292 -24.01 4.60 33.52
C LYS A 292 -23.46 3.95 32.25
N PHE A 293 -23.35 2.64 32.29
CA PHE A 293 -22.88 1.86 31.16
C PHE A 293 -24.02 1.05 30.58
N HIS A 294 -24.28 1.21 29.29
CA HIS A 294 -25.24 0.38 28.56
C HIS A 294 -24.50 -0.85 28.06
N VAL A 295 -24.91 -2.01 28.55
CA VAL A 295 -24.34 -3.30 28.14
C VAL A 295 -25.40 -4.02 27.31
N THR A 296 -25.04 -4.39 26.11
CA THR A 296 -25.92 -5.13 25.20
C THR A 296 -25.37 -6.54 25.01
N LEU A 297 -26.15 -7.54 25.35
CA LEU A 297 -25.85 -8.95 25.11
C LEU A 297 -26.62 -9.42 23.89
N THR A 298 -25.94 -9.89 22.85
CA THR A 298 -26.56 -10.37 21.63
C THR A 298 -26.19 -11.83 21.37
N ASN A 299 -27.19 -12.69 21.20
CA ASN A 299 -27.01 -14.07 20.77
C ASN A 299 -27.02 -14.11 19.25
N LEU A 300 -25.89 -14.57 18.65
CA LEU A 300 -25.71 -14.66 17.22
C LEU A 300 -25.77 -16.12 16.77
N HIS A 301 -26.73 -16.45 15.92
CA HIS A 301 -26.73 -17.71 15.18
C HIS A 301 -25.85 -17.58 13.95
N SER A 302 -24.78 -18.38 13.90
CA SER A 302 -23.84 -18.37 12.80
C SER A 302 -24.02 -19.63 11.96
N TYR A 303 -24.40 -19.45 10.70
CA TYR A 303 -24.60 -20.54 9.76
C TYR A 303 -23.90 -20.31 8.43
N VAL A 304 -23.54 -21.40 7.76
CA VAL A 304 -22.92 -21.35 6.45
C VAL A 304 -24.01 -21.43 5.38
N SER A 305 -24.13 -20.38 4.58
CA SER A 305 -25.08 -20.31 3.46
C SER A 305 -24.32 -20.44 2.13
N GLY A 306 -24.92 -21.15 1.18
CA GLY A 306 -24.36 -21.39 -0.16
C GLY A 306 -23.68 -22.74 -0.31
N SER A 307 -23.42 -23.14 -1.56
CA SER A 307 -22.75 -24.40 -1.90
C SER A 307 -21.51 -24.15 -2.77
N GLY A 308 -20.53 -25.04 -2.69
CA GLY A 308 -19.30 -24.97 -3.49
C GLY A 308 -18.43 -23.75 -3.21
N LYS A 309 -18.04 -23.00 -4.24
CA LYS A 309 -17.17 -21.82 -4.14
C LYS A 309 -17.86 -20.58 -3.52
N ASN A 310 -19.19 -20.58 -3.42
CA ASN A 310 -19.98 -19.46 -2.90
C ASN A 310 -20.43 -19.67 -1.44
N ARG A 311 -19.70 -20.44 -0.67
CA ARG A 311 -19.95 -20.58 0.77
C ARG A 311 -19.60 -19.28 1.49
N SER A 312 -20.59 -18.66 2.12
CA SER A 312 -20.41 -17.53 3.02
C SER A 312 -20.96 -17.82 4.41
N ARG A 313 -20.25 -17.42 5.45
CA ARG A 313 -20.74 -17.46 6.82
C ARG A 313 -21.68 -16.26 7.01
N LYS A 314 -22.91 -16.53 7.41
CA LYS A 314 -23.90 -15.53 7.78
C LYS A 314 -24.16 -15.58 9.27
N GLU A 315 -24.44 -14.45 9.86
CA GLU A 315 -24.79 -14.31 11.26
C GLU A 315 -26.13 -13.60 11.34
N SER A 316 -27.04 -14.14 12.14
CA SER A 316 -28.31 -13.52 12.47
C SER A 316 -28.43 -13.38 13.98
N ALA A 317 -28.86 -12.20 14.45
CA ALA A 317 -29.18 -12.02 15.85
C ALA A 317 -30.50 -12.73 16.14
N GLU A 318 -30.48 -13.73 17.03
CA GLU A 318 -31.68 -14.44 17.47
C GLU A 318 -32.34 -13.82 18.69
N TRP A 319 -31.46 -13.22 19.53
CA TRP A 319 -31.91 -12.59 20.77
C TRP A 319 -30.95 -11.50 21.18
N GLN A 320 -31.48 -10.43 21.74
CA GLN A 320 -30.71 -9.31 22.28
C GLN A 320 -31.36 -8.79 23.56
N ASP A 321 -30.55 -8.49 24.56
CA ASP A 321 -31.00 -7.88 25.80
C ASP A 321 -30.06 -6.71 26.17
N GLU A 322 -30.62 -5.71 26.84
CA GLU A 322 -29.91 -4.51 27.26
C GLU A 322 -29.99 -4.34 28.77
N LEU A 323 -28.85 -4.04 29.38
CA LEU A 323 -28.69 -3.85 30.79
C LEU A 323 -27.96 -2.51 31.04
N VAL A 324 -28.40 -1.77 32.03
CA VAL A 324 -27.67 -0.60 32.54
C VAL A 324 -26.88 -1.02 33.76
N ALA A 325 -25.55 -1.01 33.65
CA ALA A 325 -24.61 -1.27 34.71
C ALA A 325 -24.11 0.04 35.35
N HIS A 326 -23.85 0.02 36.62
CA HIS A 326 -23.23 1.12 37.39
C HIS A 326 -21.78 0.80 37.66
N ALA A 327 -20.95 1.84 37.78
CA ALA A 327 -19.57 1.67 38.18
C ALA A 327 -19.51 1.29 39.68
N GLU A 328 -18.67 0.30 40.01
CA GLU A 328 -18.31 -0.04 41.36
C GLU A 328 -16.82 0.31 41.56
N PRO A 329 -16.41 0.82 42.75
CA PRO A 329 -15.01 1.04 43.04
C PRO A 329 -14.31 -0.32 43.11
N GLY A 330 -13.24 -0.50 42.31
CA GLY A 330 -12.39 -1.69 42.30
C GLY A 330 -11.36 -1.67 43.42
#